data_8418dc9aef06ad2b9c990adc00f77912
#
_entry.id   8418dc9aef06ad2b9c990adc00f77912
#
_cell.length_a   1.000
_cell.length_b   1.000
_cell.length_c   1.000
_cell.angle_alpha   90.00
_cell.angle_beta   90.00
_cell.angle_gamma   90.00
#
_symmetry.space_group_name_H-M   'P 1'
#
loop_
_entity.id
_entity.type
_entity.pdbx_description
1 polymer ?
#
loop_
_entity_poly.entity_id
_entity_poly.type
_entity_poly.pdbx_seq_one_letter_code
_entity_poly.pdbx_strand_id
1 'polypeptide(L)'
;MKRLVIILTVVVATATLFSCSSRKVTRVNPDETIDLSGRWNSTDAQQTAEAMISQALSERWISDFQNKNDNQKPVVIVGFVENKTHEHIDAEVFIHDLEKAFINSGLVKLVQGGEKREQIRGEKADQQDYSSTKTITAWGEEIGADFMLQGDMSSIVDTYKKEKVLFYKVSLQLTNIETNEVVWIGDKEIKKYVNK
;
A
#
# COMPACT_ATOMS: atom_id res chain seq x y z
N MET A 1 13.00 40.81 53.43
CA MET A 1 11.93 40.54 52.44
C MET A 1 12.42 40.69 51.00
N LYS A 2 12.98 41.82 50.56
CA LYS A 2 13.47 42.05 49.17
C LYS A 2 14.50 41.01 48.69
N ARG A 3 15.47 40.62 49.51
CA ARG A 3 16.50 39.61 49.16
C ARG A 3 15.91 38.22 48.97
N LEU A 4 14.88 37.85 49.74
CA LEU A 4 14.21 36.55 49.62
C LEU A 4 13.38 36.44 48.31
N VAL A 5 12.75 37.55 47.92
CA VAL A 5 11.99 37.63 46.66
C VAL A 5 12.92 37.51 45.45
N ILE A 6 14.11 38.17 45.50
CA ILE A 6 15.08 38.06 44.40
C ILE A 6 15.61 36.63 44.25
N ILE A 7 15.93 35.95 45.37
CA ILE A 7 16.37 34.54 45.30
C ILE A 7 15.29 33.63 44.74
N LEU A 8 14.04 33.81 45.14
CA LEU A 8 12.92 33.03 44.64
C LEU A 8 12.69 33.25 43.14
N THR A 9 12.81 34.50 42.66
CA THR A 9 12.66 34.82 41.23
C THR A 9 13.79 34.21 40.37
N VAL A 10 15.02 34.21 40.87
CA VAL A 10 16.17 33.58 40.20
C VAL A 10 16.01 32.06 40.14
N VAL A 11 15.54 31.40 41.19
CA VAL A 11 15.29 29.94 41.22
C VAL A 11 14.17 29.55 40.25
N VAL A 12 13.10 30.34 40.17
CA VAL A 12 12.00 30.08 39.18
C VAL A 12 12.49 30.30 37.76
N ALA A 13 13.29 31.34 37.51
CA ALA A 13 13.84 31.62 36.18
C ALA A 13 14.85 30.54 35.70
N THR A 14 15.61 29.93 36.60
CA THR A 14 16.54 28.84 36.27
C THR A 14 15.80 27.49 36.03
N ALA A 15 14.69 27.25 36.72
CA ALA A 15 13.90 26.04 36.54
C ALA A 15 13.21 25.95 35.16
N THR A 16 12.95 27.07 34.49
CA THR A 16 12.31 27.10 33.16
C THR A 16 13.26 26.81 32.00
N LEU A 17 14.57 26.77 32.21
CA LEU A 17 15.57 26.57 31.16
C LEU A 17 15.86 25.09 30.84
N PHE A 18 15.34 24.13 31.60
CA PHE A 18 15.61 22.70 31.39
C PHE A 18 14.59 21.94 30.59
N SER A 19 13.63 22.60 29.94
CA SER A 19 12.57 21.96 29.16
C SER A 19 12.91 21.81 27.66
N CYS A 20 14.13 21.44 27.31
CA CYS A 20 14.46 21.01 25.95
C CYS A 20 14.44 19.49 25.88
N SER A 21 13.29 18.91 25.54
CA SER A 21 13.21 17.50 25.13
C SER A 21 13.76 17.38 23.70
N SER A 22 14.98 16.86 23.55
CA SER A 22 15.54 16.59 22.23
C SER A 22 14.89 15.35 21.63
N ARG A 23 14.30 15.48 20.43
CA ARG A 23 13.84 14.32 19.67
C ARG A 23 15.03 13.46 19.28
N LYS A 24 15.00 12.18 19.66
CA LYS A 24 16.00 11.19 19.22
C LYS A 24 15.36 10.38 18.07
N VAL A 25 16.00 10.42 16.90
CA VAL A 25 15.62 9.60 15.75
C VAL A 25 16.58 8.42 15.70
N THR A 26 16.05 7.20 15.69
CA THR A 26 16.82 5.97 15.57
C THR A 26 16.31 5.22 14.34
N ARG A 27 17.21 4.68 13.53
CA ARG A 27 16.84 3.75 12.45
C ARG A 27 16.59 2.37 13.04
N VAL A 28 15.47 1.79 12.68
CA VAL A 28 15.07 0.42 13.06
C VAL A 28 15.01 -0.46 11.82
N ASN A 29 14.94 -1.77 12.01
CA ASN A 29 14.76 -2.70 10.90
C ASN A 29 13.38 -2.43 10.24
N PRO A 30 13.29 -2.31 8.91
CA PRO A 30 12.02 -2.12 8.21
C PRO A 30 10.97 -3.20 8.52
N ASP A 31 11.40 -4.43 8.83
CA ASP A 31 10.51 -5.55 9.16
C ASP A 31 10.03 -5.54 10.62
N GLU A 32 10.54 -4.61 11.45
CA GLU A 32 10.14 -4.48 12.83
C GLU A 32 8.75 -3.83 12.94
N THR A 33 7.81 -4.52 13.57
CA THR A 33 6.47 -3.99 13.81
C THR A 33 6.50 -2.95 14.94
N ILE A 34 6.21 -1.70 14.59
CA ILE A 34 6.14 -0.59 15.56
C ILE A 34 4.76 0.06 15.48
N ASP A 35 3.93 -0.22 16.48
CA ASP A 35 2.58 0.33 16.61
C ASP A 35 2.54 1.46 17.64
N LEU A 36 2.80 2.70 17.21
CA LEU A 36 2.82 3.87 18.10
C LEU A 36 1.43 4.44 18.40
N SER A 37 0.55 4.46 17.42
CA SER A 37 -0.75 5.14 17.51
C SER A 37 -1.95 4.22 17.29
N GLY A 38 -1.69 2.97 16.92
CA GLY A 38 -2.71 2.02 16.46
C GLY A 38 -3.30 2.34 15.07
N ARG A 39 -2.84 3.41 14.41
CA ARG A 39 -3.23 3.74 13.04
C ARG A 39 -2.62 2.77 12.05
N TRP A 40 -3.16 2.77 10.82
CA TRP A 40 -2.58 2.05 9.71
C TRP A 40 -1.11 2.41 9.50
N ASN A 41 -0.24 1.41 9.31
CA ASN A 41 1.19 1.58 9.11
C ASN A 41 1.74 0.67 8.01
N SER A 42 3.04 0.76 7.75
CA SER A 42 3.72 0.00 6.69
C SER A 42 3.64 -1.52 6.90
N THR A 43 3.70 -1.98 8.14
CA THR A 43 3.58 -3.42 8.47
C THR A 43 2.18 -3.94 8.14
N ASP A 44 1.13 -3.15 8.43
CA ASP A 44 -0.25 -3.50 8.06
C ASP A 44 -0.41 -3.61 6.55
N ALA A 45 0.16 -2.65 5.80
CA ALA A 45 0.09 -2.64 4.33
C ALA A 45 0.76 -3.89 3.74
N GLN A 46 2.00 -4.16 4.12
CA GLN A 46 2.77 -5.29 3.62
C GLN A 46 2.10 -6.64 3.96
N GLN A 47 1.76 -6.87 5.23
CA GLN A 47 1.15 -8.12 5.66
C GLN A 47 -0.22 -8.35 5.03
N THR A 48 -1.00 -7.28 4.83
CA THR A 48 -2.29 -7.36 4.15
C THR A 48 -2.11 -7.71 2.68
N ALA A 49 -1.20 -7.05 1.97
CA ALA A 49 -0.93 -7.31 0.56
C ALA A 49 -0.46 -8.76 0.35
N GLU A 50 0.52 -9.23 1.13
CA GLU A 50 1.04 -10.59 1.05
C GLU A 50 -0.06 -11.64 1.33
N ALA A 51 -0.86 -11.46 2.38
CA ALA A 51 -1.93 -12.38 2.72
C ALA A 51 -3.01 -12.45 1.64
N MET A 52 -3.44 -11.30 1.10
CA MET A 52 -4.50 -11.24 0.09
C MET A 52 -4.04 -11.79 -1.25
N ILE A 53 -2.81 -11.49 -1.69
CA ILE A 53 -2.28 -12.06 -2.93
C ILE A 53 -2.05 -13.57 -2.79
N SER A 54 -1.52 -14.04 -1.64
CA SER A 54 -1.40 -15.48 -1.38
C SER A 54 -2.75 -16.19 -1.46
N GLN A 55 -3.82 -15.59 -0.88
CA GLN A 55 -5.18 -16.12 -0.96
C GLN A 55 -5.67 -16.15 -2.41
N ALA A 56 -5.55 -15.04 -3.14
CA ALA A 56 -5.98 -14.96 -4.53
C ALA A 56 -5.29 -16.00 -5.42
N LEU A 57 -3.97 -16.18 -5.23
CA LEU A 57 -3.17 -17.12 -6.05
C LEU A 57 -3.43 -18.59 -5.70
N SER A 58 -4.02 -18.90 -4.56
CA SER A 58 -4.39 -20.27 -4.18
C SER A 58 -5.72 -20.74 -4.81
N GLU A 59 -6.45 -19.83 -5.41
CA GLU A 59 -7.75 -20.12 -6.00
C GLU A 59 -7.67 -20.67 -7.45
N ARG A 60 -8.77 -21.20 -7.92
CA ARG A 60 -8.83 -21.94 -9.20
C ARG A 60 -8.68 -21.09 -10.46
N TRP A 61 -8.89 -19.78 -10.38
CA TRP A 61 -8.93 -18.92 -11.57
C TRP A 61 -7.65 -19.00 -12.43
N ILE A 62 -6.48 -19.24 -11.80
CA ILE A 62 -5.22 -19.44 -12.54
C ILE A 62 -5.26 -20.72 -13.36
N SER A 63 -5.60 -21.83 -12.72
CA SER A 63 -5.69 -23.13 -13.42
C SER A 63 -6.77 -23.14 -14.48
N ASP A 64 -7.90 -22.50 -14.22
CA ASP A 64 -9.00 -22.38 -15.18
C ASP A 64 -8.59 -21.54 -16.40
N PHE A 65 -7.83 -20.46 -16.17
CA PHE A 65 -7.27 -19.66 -17.25
C PHE A 65 -6.23 -20.45 -18.06
N GLN A 66 -5.29 -21.10 -17.39
CA GLN A 66 -4.23 -21.89 -18.05
C GLN A 66 -4.80 -23.03 -18.90
N ASN A 67 -5.81 -23.73 -18.42
CA ASN A 67 -6.49 -24.81 -19.17
C ASN A 67 -7.15 -24.31 -20.46
N LYS A 68 -7.59 -23.04 -20.49
CA LYS A 68 -8.22 -22.40 -21.65
C LYS A 68 -7.23 -21.73 -22.61
N ASN A 69 -5.99 -21.46 -22.14
CA ASN A 69 -5.02 -20.62 -22.83
C ASN A 69 -3.65 -21.29 -22.97
N ASP A 70 -3.59 -22.54 -23.39
CA ASP A 70 -2.36 -23.29 -23.70
C ASP A 70 -1.30 -23.19 -22.56
N ASN A 71 -1.75 -23.27 -21.33
CA ASN A 71 -0.91 -23.16 -20.12
C ASN A 71 -0.14 -21.82 -19.98
N GLN A 72 -0.62 -20.76 -20.61
CA GLN A 72 -0.04 -19.42 -20.46
C GLN A 72 -0.34 -18.84 -19.09
N LYS A 73 0.56 -17.95 -18.62
CA LYS A 73 0.32 -17.20 -17.38
C LYS A 73 -0.70 -16.09 -17.64
N PRO A 74 -1.71 -15.92 -16.78
CA PRO A 74 -2.63 -14.80 -16.88
C PRO A 74 -1.89 -13.47 -16.72
N VAL A 75 -2.37 -12.46 -17.43
CA VAL A 75 -1.87 -11.10 -17.36
C VAL A 75 -2.76 -10.29 -16.43
N VAL A 76 -2.19 -9.74 -15.38
CA VAL A 76 -2.91 -9.00 -14.34
C VAL A 76 -2.49 -7.53 -14.34
N ILE A 77 -3.45 -6.65 -14.12
CA ILE A 77 -3.23 -5.24 -13.80
C ILE A 77 -3.78 -4.98 -12.40
N VAL A 78 -3.01 -4.27 -11.57
CA VAL A 78 -3.54 -3.72 -10.33
C VAL A 78 -4.18 -2.37 -10.66
N GLY A 79 -5.50 -2.32 -10.49
CA GLY A 79 -6.29 -1.12 -10.63
C GLY A 79 -6.18 -0.25 -9.39
N PHE A 80 -7.21 0.53 -9.12
CA PHE A 80 -7.17 1.40 -7.96
C PHE A 80 -7.75 0.73 -6.71
N VAL A 81 -7.20 1.10 -5.54
CA VAL A 81 -7.74 0.75 -4.23
C VAL A 81 -8.21 2.03 -3.56
N GLU A 82 -9.51 2.13 -3.33
CA GLU A 82 -10.11 3.33 -2.77
C GLU A 82 -9.91 3.39 -1.25
N ASN A 83 -9.35 4.49 -0.76
CA ASN A 83 -9.28 4.72 0.67
C ASN A 83 -10.58 5.35 1.19
N LYS A 84 -11.42 4.54 1.83
CA LYS A 84 -12.67 4.94 2.52
C LYS A 84 -12.48 5.06 4.03
N THR A 85 -11.25 4.99 4.53
CA THR A 85 -10.98 5.13 5.96
C THR A 85 -11.08 6.59 6.40
N HIS A 86 -11.08 6.81 7.72
CA HIS A 86 -11.01 8.15 8.28
C HIS A 86 -9.58 8.70 8.37
N GLU A 87 -8.60 7.99 7.82
CA GLU A 87 -7.19 8.34 7.86
C GLU A 87 -6.68 8.68 6.47
N HIS A 88 -5.70 9.57 6.39
CA HIS A 88 -4.99 9.81 5.15
C HIS A 88 -3.98 8.66 4.93
N ILE A 89 -4.44 7.62 4.23
CA ILE A 89 -3.62 6.49 3.83
C ILE A 89 -3.28 6.66 2.35
N ASP A 90 -1.99 6.64 2.03
CA ASP A 90 -1.54 6.61 0.66
C ASP A 90 -1.77 5.21 0.08
N ALA A 91 -2.79 5.09 -0.75
CA ALA A 91 -3.15 3.82 -1.37
C ALA A 91 -2.09 3.32 -2.36
N GLU A 92 -1.25 4.21 -2.94
CA GLU A 92 -0.18 3.83 -3.86
C GLU A 92 0.86 2.93 -3.18
N VAL A 93 1.17 3.17 -1.91
CA VAL A 93 2.08 2.31 -1.14
C VAL A 93 1.53 0.88 -1.07
N PHE A 94 0.24 0.74 -0.77
CA PHE A 94 -0.42 -0.57 -0.71
C PHE A 94 -0.53 -1.24 -2.09
N ILE A 95 -0.87 -0.47 -3.14
CA ILE A 95 -0.90 -0.95 -4.53
C ILE A 95 0.47 -1.49 -4.93
N HIS A 96 1.55 -0.80 -4.56
CA HIS A 96 2.91 -1.25 -4.86
C HIS A 96 3.26 -2.57 -4.16
N ASP A 97 2.82 -2.76 -2.91
CA ASP A 97 3.00 -4.02 -2.20
C ASP A 97 2.22 -5.17 -2.86
N LEU A 98 1.00 -4.91 -3.36
CA LEU A 98 0.23 -5.87 -4.16
C LEU A 98 0.95 -6.24 -5.47
N GLU A 99 1.43 -5.25 -6.22
CA GLU A 99 2.21 -5.44 -7.45
C GLU A 99 3.44 -6.31 -7.20
N LYS A 100 4.20 -6.00 -6.14
CA LYS A 100 5.38 -6.75 -5.72
C LYS A 100 5.05 -8.20 -5.36
N ALA A 101 3.97 -8.43 -4.62
CA ALA A 101 3.54 -9.77 -4.25
C ALA A 101 3.15 -10.61 -5.48
N PHE A 102 2.45 -10.03 -6.47
CA PHE A 102 2.15 -10.69 -7.73
C PHE A 102 3.41 -11.05 -8.52
N ILE A 103 4.35 -10.12 -8.69
CA ILE A 103 5.60 -10.38 -9.42
C ILE A 103 6.41 -11.49 -8.73
N ASN A 104 6.55 -11.44 -7.42
CA ASN A 104 7.32 -12.40 -6.65
C ASN A 104 6.72 -13.81 -6.69
N SER A 105 5.42 -13.94 -6.88
CA SER A 105 4.77 -15.25 -7.02
C SER A 105 5.23 -16.03 -8.25
N GLY A 106 5.60 -15.32 -9.32
CA GLY A 106 5.95 -15.91 -10.60
C GLY A 106 4.79 -16.63 -11.31
N LEU A 107 3.56 -16.58 -10.81
CA LEU A 107 2.39 -17.29 -11.37
C LEU A 107 1.62 -16.46 -12.39
N VAL A 108 1.78 -15.15 -12.38
CA VAL A 108 1.12 -14.22 -13.29
C VAL A 108 2.13 -13.35 -14.02
N LYS A 109 1.71 -12.66 -15.08
CA LYS A 109 2.41 -11.52 -15.67
C LYS A 109 1.75 -10.25 -15.17
N LEU A 110 2.52 -9.27 -14.71
CA LEU A 110 2.00 -7.97 -14.31
C LEU A 110 2.25 -6.94 -15.40
N VAL A 111 1.25 -6.13 -15.73
CA VAL A 111 1.37 -5.00 -16.64
C VAL A 111 1.04 -3.69 -15.92
N GLN A 112 1.68 -2.61 -16.36
CA GLN A 112 1.48 -1.29 -15.79
C GLN A 112 0.12 -0.71 -16.15
N GLY A 113 -0.49 0.01 -15.20
CA GLY A 113 -1.74 0.75 -15.36
C GLY A 113 -1.56 2.25 -15.18
N GLY A 114 -2.65 3.00 -15.39
CA GLY A 114 -2.74 4.41 -15.06
C GLY A 114 -1.63 5.29 -15.64
N GLU A 115 -1.17 6.24 -14.85
CA GLU A 115 -0.14 7.21 -15.24
C GLU A 115 1.19 6.56 -15.61
N LYS A 116 1.59 5.47 -14.96
CA LYS A 116 2.84 4.76 -15.28
C LYS A 116 2.83 4.21 -16.70
N ARG A 117 1.68 3.70 -17.18
CA ARG A 117 1.50 3.26 -18.56
C ARG A 117 1.63 4.43 -19.53
N GLU A 118 1.01 5.56 -19.24
CA GLU A 118 1.09 6.76 -20.08
C GLU A 118 2.53 7.32 -20.17
N GLN A 119 3.28 7.29 -19.08
CA GLN A 119 4.70 7.66 -19.08
C GLN A 119 5.52 6.74 -20.00
N ILE A 120 5.29 5.43 -19.98
CA ILE A 120 5.96 4.47 -20.88
C ILE A 120 5.58 4.75 -22.33
N ARG A 121 4.32 5.08 -22.62
CA ARG A 121 3.86 5.44 -23.97
C ARG A 121 4.52 6.72 -24.46
N GLY A 122 4.65 7.73 -23.58
CA GLY A 122 5.36 8.96 -23.88
C GLY A 122 6.83 8.71 -24.21
N GLU A 123 7.51 7.91 -23.39
CA GLU A 123 8.91 7.54 -23.65
C GLU A 123 9.09 6.78 -24.97
N LYS A 124 8.19 5.85 -25.31
CA LYS A 124 8.22 5.16 -26.60
C LYS A 124 8.06 6.13 -27.77
N ALA A 125 7.19 7.14 -27.65
CA ALA A 125 7.01 8.16 -28.67
C ALA A 125 8.30 9.00 -28.86
N ASP A 126 8.87 9.47 -27.74
CA ASP A 126 10.13 10.25 -27.77
C ASP A 126 11.29 9.45 -28.37
N GLN A 127 11.40 8.16 -28.07
CA GLN A 127 12.44 7.32 -28.68
C GLN A 127 12.31 7.23 -30.19
N GLN A 128 11.09 7.22 -30.74
CA GLN A 128 10.89 7.19 -32.18
C GLN A 128 11.32 8.46 -32.86
N ASP A 129 11.17 9.62 -32.23
CA ASP A 129 11.51 10.91 -32.78
C ASP A 129 13.01 11.24 -32.65
N TYR A 130 13.67 10.77 -31.58
CA TYR A 130 15.01 11.23 -31.19
C TYR A 130 16.08 10.14 -31.08
N SER A 131 15.72 8.84 -31.12
CA SER A 131 16.70 7.76 -30.97
C SER A 131 17.16 7.19 -32.29
N SER A 132 18.36 6.56 -32.30
CA SER A 132 18.89 5.89 -33.49
C SER A 132 18.06 4.66 -33.82
N THR A 133 17.93 4.34 -35.12
CA THR A 133 17.20 3.16 -35.63
C THR A 133 17.69 1.81 -35.02
N LYS A 134 18.92 1.79 -34.48
CA LYS A 134 19.47 0.58 -33.83
C LYS A 134 19.07 0.40 -32.38
N THR A 135 18.70 1.48 -31.69
CA THR A 135 18.40 1.48 -30.25
C THR A 135 16.92 1.73 -29.95
N ILE A 136 16.16 2.11 -30.97
CA ILE A 136 14.74 2.41 -30.83
C ILE A 136 13.97 1.16 -30.42
N THR A 137 13.17 1.27 -29.39
CA THR A 137 12.20 0.21 -29.04
C THR A 137 11.05 0.27 -30.03
N ALA A 138 10.89 -0.77 -30.85
CA ALA A 138 9.80 -0.82 -31.82
C ALA A 138 8.45 -0.61 -31.11
N TRP A 139 7.55 0.14 -31.74
CA TRP A 139 6.14 0.14 -31.34
C TRP A 139 5.58 -1.28 -31.53
N GLY A 140 5.69 -2.08 -30.46
CA GLY A 140 5.00 -3.37 -30.40
C GLY A 140 3.60 -3.20 -29.87
N GLU A 141 2.77 -4.21 -30.07
CA GLU A 141 1.49 -4.30 -29.38
C GLU A 141 1.75 -4.43 -27.88
N GLU A 142 1.04 -3.63 -27.07
CA GLU A 142 1.07 -3.78 -25.62
C GLU A 142 0.35 -5.09 -25.25
N ILE A 143 0.91 -5.80 -24.28
CA ILE A 143 0.23 -6.96 -23.72
C ILE A 143 -0.99 -6.45 -22.95
N GLY A 144 -2.18 -6.86 -23.38
CA GLY A 144 -3.44 -6.59 -22.70
C GLY A 144 -3.50 -7.33 -21.35
N ALA A 145 -4.19 -6.78 -20.36
CA ALA A 145 -4.47 -7.49 -19.14
C ALA A 145 -5.72 -8.36 -19.31
N ASP A 146 -5.65 -9.60 -18.82
CA ASP A 146 -6.79 -10.51 -18.75
C ASP A 146 -7.66 -10.21 -17.52
N PHE A 147 -7.01 -9.80 -16.43
CA PHE A 147 -7.67 -9.57 -15.15
C PHE A 147 -7.26 -8.23 -14.52
N MET A 148 -8.20 -7.61 -13.80
CA MET A 148 -7.99 -6.43 -13.01
C MET A 148 -8.25 -6.71 -11.53
N LEU A 149 -7.24 -6.43 -10.67
CA LEU A 149 -7.41 -6.40 -9.23
C LEU A 149 -7.80 -4.98 -8.81
N GLN A 150 -8.86 -4.84 -8.03
CA GLN A 150 -9.34 -3.57 -7.50
C GLN A 150 -10.08 -3.75 -6.18
N GLY A 151 -10.29 -2.67 -5.43
CA GLY A 151 -11.04 -2.76 -4.19
C GLY A 151 -11.05 -1.49 -3.36
N ASP A 152 -11.23 -1.67 -2.06
CA ASP A 152 -11.27 -0.55 -1.12
C ASP A 152 -10.74 -0.93 0.27
N MET A 153 -10.35 0.10 1.01
CA MET A 153 -10.01 0.04 2.42
C MET A 153 -11.02 0.86 3.21
N SER A 154 -11.58 0.28 4.27
CA SER A 154 -12.51 0.94 5.19
C SER A 154 -12.04 0.81 6.63
N SER A 155 -12.52 1.69 7.51
CA SER A 155 -12.20 1.62 8.94
C SER A 155 -13.39 1.97 9.81
N ILE A 156 -13.45 1.35 11.01
CA ILE A 156 -14.36 1.68 12.08
C ILE A 156 -13.52 2.04 13.30
N VAL A 157 -13.83 3.17 13.91
CA VAL A 157 -13.16 3.63 15.13
C VAL A 157 -14.18 3.71 16.25
N ASP A 158 -13.94 2.96 17.32
CA ASP A 158 -14.72 3.01 18.55
C ASP A 158 -13.85 3.53 19.68
N THR A 159 -14.36 4.54 20.41
CA THR A 159 -13.60 5.21 21.47
C THR A 159 -14.47 5.37 22.71
N TYR A 160 -13.96 4.91 23.83
CA TYR A 160 -14.57 5.11 25.14
C TYR A 160 -13.52 5.53 26.17
N LYS A 161 -13.68 6.72 26.74
CA LYS A 161 -12.72 7.34 27.69
C LYS A 161 -11.30 7.38 27.10
N LYS A 162 -10.37 6.55 27.63
CA LYS A 162 -8.97 6.46 27.20
C LYS A 162 -8.69 5.24 26.32
N GLU A 163 -9.71 4.45 26.07
CA GLU A 163 -9.61 3.24 25.25
C GLU A 163 -10.09 3.52 23.83
N LYS A 164 -9.44 2.93 22.86
CA LYS A 164 -9.78 3.06 21.45
C LYS A 164 -9.57 1.73 20.74
N VAL A 165 -10.54 1.32 19.95
CA VAL A 165 -10.43 0.19 19.02
C VAL A 165 -10.46 0.75 17.60
N LEU A 166 -9.47 0.38 16.82
CA LEU A 166 -9.44 0.64 15.39
C LEU A 166 -9.61 -0.69 14.65
N PHE A 167 -10.58 -0.72 13.78
CA PHE A 167 -10.84 -1.85 12.90
C PHE A 167 -10.66 -1.39 11.47
N TYR A 168 -9.83 -2.10 10.70
CA TYR A 168 -9.62 -1.89 9.28
C TYR A 168 -10.07 -3.12 8.53
N LYS A 169 -10.70 -2.90 7.40
CA LYS A 169 -11.06 -3.96 6.46
C LYS A 169 -10.61 -3.54 5.07
N VAL A 170 -9.81 -4.39 4.45
CA VAL A 170 -9.42 -4.28 3.05
C VAL A 170 -10.18 -5.35 2.28
N SER A 171 -10.92 -4.94 1.26
CA SER A 171 -11.70 -5.82 0.40
C SER A 171 -11.19 -5.67 -1.03
N LEU A 172 -10.76 -6.77 -1.65
CA LEU A 172 -10.26 -6.81 -3.03
C LEU A 172 -11.06 -7.81 -3.84
N GLN A 173 -11.17 -7.54 -5.13
CA GLN A 173 -11.74 -8.46 -6.13
C GLN A 173 -10.88 -8.52 -7.37
N LEU A 174 -10.82 -9.68 -7.98
CA LEU A 174 -10.18 -9.92 -9.26
C LEU A 174 -11.27 -10.17 -10.31
N THR A 175 -11.29 -9.33 -11.32
CA THR A 175 -12.33 -9.35 -12.36
C THR A 175 -11.69 -9.68 -13.71
N ASN A 176 -12.27 -10.60 -14.46
CA ASN A 176 -11.92 -10.82 -15.87
C ASN A 176 -12.39 -9.62 -16.68
N ILE A 177 -11.47 -8.98 -17.41
CA ILE A 177 -11.75 -7.72 -18.14
C ILE A 177 -12.66 -7.95 -19.35
N GLU A 178 -12.55 -9.11 -20.00
CA GLU A 178 -13.33 -9.44 -21.19
C GLU A 178 -14.80 -9.73 -20.84
N THR A 179 -15.02 -10.52 -19.77
CA THR A 179 -16.36 -11.02 -19.42
C THR A 179 -17.03 -10.27 -18.29
N ASN A 180 -16.30 -9.40 -17.55
CA ASN A 180 -16.71 -8.78 -16.30
C ASN A 180 -17.03 -9.79 -15.17
N GLU A 181 -16.58 -11.04 -15.28
CA GLU A 181 -16.76 -12.05 -14.26
C GLU A 181 -15.79 -11.78 -13.10
N VAL A 182 -16.31 -11.74 -11.88
CA VAL A 182 -15.49 -11.70 -10.67
C VAL A 182 -15.04 -13.13 -10.37
N VAL A 183 -13.75 -13.40 -10.59
CA VAL A 183 -13.16 -14.74 -10.44
C VAL A 183 -12.61 -14.97 -9.03
N TRP A 184 -12.39 -13.92 -8.28
CA TRP A 184 -12.00 -13.97 -6.89
C TRP A 184 -12.45 -12.72 -6.15
N ILE A 185 -12.83 -12.90 -4.90
CA ILE A 185 -13.08 -11.84 -3.94
C ILE A 185 -12.53 -12.28 -2.58
N GLY A 186 -11.84 -11.38 -1.91
CA GLY A 186 -11.30 -11.65 -0.58
C GLY A 186 -11.23 -10.40 0.26
N ASP A 187 -11.13 -10.61 1.57
CA ASP A 187 -10.95 -9.53 2.52
C ASP A 187 -9.93 -9.89 3.61
N LYS A 188 -9.31 -8.86 4.15
CA LYS A 188 -8.40 -8.93 5.27
C LYS A 188 -8.81 -7.90 6.30
N GLU A 189 -8.92 -8.36 7.54
CA GLU A 189 -9.29 -7.56 8.69
C GLU A 189 -8.11 -7.40 9.64
N ILE A 190 -7.95 -6.17 10.17
CA ILE A 190 -6.99 -5.83 11.22
C ILE A 190 -7.75 -5.11 12.33
N LYS A 191 -7.54 -5.55 13.57
CA LYS A 191 -8.12 -4.92 14.74
C LYS A 191 -7.03 -4.56 15.73
N LYS A 192 -6.94 -3.27 16.07
CA LYS A 192 -5.97 -2.74 17.01
C LYS A 192 -6.67 -2.14 18.23
N TYR A 193 -6.12 -2.42 19.40
CA TYR A 193 -6.61 -1.86 20.67
C TYR A 193 -5.55 -0.92 21.23
N VAL A 194 -5.95 0.30 21.54
CA VAL A 194 -5.11 1.33 22.13
C VAL A 194 -5.66 1.71 23.49
N ASN A 195 -4.83 1.57 24.52
CA ASN A 195 -5.11 1.97 25.90
C ASN A 195 -4.07 3.00 26.34
N LYS A 196 -4.51 4.13 26.93
CA LYS A 196 -3.65 5.22 27.45
C LYS A 196 -3.69 5.28 28.98
#